data_7d432fe537e3326d9928b876fc57424e
#
_entry.id   7d432fe537e3326d9928b876fc57424e
#
_cell.length_a   1.000
_cell.length_b   1.000
_cell.length_c   1.000
_cell.angle_alpha   90.00
_cell.angle_beta   90.00
_cell.angle_gamma   90.00
#
_symmetry.space_group_name_H-M   'P 1'
#
loop_
_entity.id
_entity.type
_entity.pdbx_description
1 polymer ?
#
loop_
_entity_poly.entity_id
_entity_poly.type
_entity_poly.pdbx_seq_one_letter_code
_entity_poly.pdbx_strand_id
1 'polypeptide(L)'
;MFLIFTPYWGKLSDRKGRKFVLIIGLVGYIASTFLFCWVAYLGLIGYFTFTALIFFMLLARVINSALGAGMRPATGATVADVTTEENRSAGMGQFGAANNIGTILGPVLVSFIAFLLANTAIFPTSWEPYGRLIPLLLMSFLMMLALFFVYFYLPESFVRQEKSSPQQGFNFDKKNLMLISTGVLIFSSFAIIQSITAFYLQDTFSLSILVTQQSLGIALGFMALTSIVAQLTIVQKIKIQPIRLVQWSTPFFIIGTLVAVSADNFIIYVFGMSIIGLGMGLGTPGYTAAASLNADSESQGAAVGLAMVAPGLGFSIGPLLGGFLYEASPVLPFLIILPIFALVFLIASYISKSKLAEKTL
;
A
#
# COMPACT_ATOMS: atom_id res chain seq x y z
N MET A 1 -9.26 6.59 -10.16
CA MET A 1 -10.27 5.53 -10.37
C MET A 1 -10.70 4.88 -9.06
N PHE A 2 -9.80 4.39 -8.24
CA PHE A 2 -10.16 3.76 -6.96
C PHE A 2 -11.08 4.64 -6.09
N LEU A 3 -10.73 5.91 -5.88
CA LEU A 3 -11.52 6.88 -5.10
C LEU A 3 -12.94 7.11 -5.64
N ILE A 4 -13.10 7.04 -6.98
CA ILE A 4 -14.40 7.26 -7.64
C ILE A 4 -15.31 6.04 -7.44
N PHE A 5 -14.77 4.84 -7.59
CA PHE A 5 -15.58 3.61 -7.56
C PHE A 5 -15.80 3.05 -6.15
N THR A 6 -14.94 3.36 -5.17
CA THR A 6 -15.07 2.85 -3.80
C THR A 6 -16.41 3.19 -3.15
N PRO A 7 -16.96 4.44 -3.23
CA PRO A 7 -18.27 4.74 -2.66
C PRO A 7 -19.42 3.98 -3.32
N TYR A 8 -19.33 3.76 -4.64
CA TYR A 8 -20.32 2.97 -5.38
C TYR A 8 -20.34 1.52 -4.89
N TRP A 9 -19.16 0.89 -4.80
CA TRP A 9 -19.03 -0.48 -4.32
C TRP A 9 -19.40 -0.63 -2.84
N GLY A 10 -19.14 0.36 -2.00
CA GLY A 10 -19.57 0.39 -0.61
C GLY A 10 -21.11 0.31 -0.53
N LYS A 11 -21.81 1.20 -1.24
CA LYS A 11 -23.28 1.17 -1.31
C LYS A 11 -23.84 -0.14 -1.88
N LEU A 12 -23.17 -0.72 -2.88
CA LEU A 12 -23.56 -1.98 -3.46
C LEU A 12 -23.37 -3.14 -2.47
N SER A 13 -22.30 -3.13 -1.70
CA SER A 13 -22.00 -4.08 -0.63
C SER A 13 -23.05 -4.05 0.47
N ASP A 14 -23.55 -2.84 0.82
CA ASP A 14 -24.63 -2.64 1.78
C ASP A 14 -26.03 -3.05 1.25
N ARG A 15 -26.17 -3.27 -0.05
CA ARG A 15 -27.45 -3.67 -0.67
C ARG A 15 -27.49 -5.14 -1.07
N LYS A 16 -26.41 -5.64 -1.67
CA LYS A 16 -26.35 -6.99 -2.27
C LYS A 16 -25.53 -7.98 -1.44
N GLY A 17 -24.89 -7.52 -0.38
CA GLY A 17 -24.07 -8.34 0.51
C GLY A 17 -22.57 -8.17 0.27
N ARG A 18 -21.81 -8.51 1.31
CA ARG A 18 -20.34 -8.38 1.34
C ARG A 18 -19.69 -9.39 0.40
N LYS A 19 -20.10 -10.64 0.51
CA LYS A 19 -19.58 -11.76 -0.30
C LYS A 19 -19.77 -11.51 -1.79
N PHE A 20 -20.93 -10.99 -2.21
CA PHE A 20 -21.21 -10.66 -3.60
C PHE A 20 -20.19 -9.67 -4.19
N VAL A 21 -19.91 -8.58 -3.47
CA VAL A 21 -18.94 -7.57 -3.91
C VAL A 21 -17.51 -8.12 -3.92
N LEU A 22 -17.15 -8.97 -2.96
CA LEU A 22 -15.84 -9.63 -2.93
C LEU A 22 -15.65 -10.56 -4.14
N ILE A 23 -16.65 -11.36 -4.48
CA ILE A 23 -16.60 -12.26 -5.65
C ILE A 23 -16.44 -11.46 -6.94
N ILE A 24 -17.25 -10.43 -7.17
CA ILE A 24 -17.13 -9.59 -8.38
C ILE A 24 -15.77 -8.91 -8.44
N GLY A 25 -15.29 -8.37 -7.31
CA GLY A 25 -13.98 -7.73 -7.23
C GLY A 25 -12.84 -8.70 -7.56
N LEU A 26 -12.86 -9.91 -7.03
CA LEU A 26 -11.87 -10.96 -7.31
C LEU A 26 -11.92 -11.43 -8.76
N VAL A 27 -13.11 -11.72 -9.30
CA VAL A 27 -13.28 -12.09 -10.71
C VAL A 27 -12.80 -10.97 -11.64
N GLY A 28 -13.18 -9.73 -11.33
CA GLY A 28 -12.75 -8.56 -12.10
C GLY A 28 -11.24 -8.36 -12.04
N TYR A 29 -10.60 -8.56 -10.87
CA TYR A 29 -9.15 -8.49 -10.73
C TYR A 29 -8.46 -9.56 -11.56
N ILE A 30 -8.90 -10.82 -11.48
CA ILE A 30 -8.34 -11.94 -12.24
C ILE A 30 -8.46 -11.67 -13.75
N ALA A 31 -9.67 -11.37 -14.22
CA ALA A 31 -9.92 -11.12 -15.64
C ALA A 31 -9.10 -9.95 -16.20
N SER A 32 -9.03 -8.84 -15.46
CA SER A 32 -8.24 -7.67 -15.89
C SER A 32 -6.73 -7.91 -15.84
N THR A 33 -6.24 -8.75 -14.92
CA THR A 33 -4.83 -9.12 -14.88
C THR A 33 -4.47 -10.04 -16.05
N PHE A 34 -5.33 -11.01 -16.38
CA PHE A 34 -5.14 -11.81 -17.59
C PHE A 34 -5.19 -10.96 -18.86
N LEU A 35 -6.13 -10.00 -18.94
CA LEU A 35 -6.17 -9.06 -20.07
C LEU A 35 -4.86 -8.26 -20.17
N PHE A 36 -4.33 -7.77 -19.04
CA PHE A 36 -3.06 -7.05 -19.01
C PHE A 36 -1.90 -7.94 -19.45
N CYS A 37 -1.81 -9.19 -18.99
CA CYS A 37 -0.80 -10.15 -19.43
C CYS A 37 -0.91 -10.43 -20.93
N TRP A 38 -2.13 -10.59 -21.44
CA TRP A 38 -2.37 -10.83 -22.87
C TRP A 38 -1.91 -9.65 -23.73
N VAL A 39 -2.27 -8.43 -23.34
CA VAL A 39 -1.82 -7.20 -24.02
C VAL A 39 -0.30 -7.07 -23.98
N ALA A 40 0.32 -7.34 -22.82
CA ALA A 40 1.77 -7.30 -22.64
C ALA A 40 2.46 -8.35 -23.54
N TYR A 41 1.92 -9.58 -23.62
CA TYR A 41 2.41 -10.63 -24.51
C TYR A 41 2.35 -10.21 -25.98
N LEU A 42 1.21 -9.66 -26.43
CA LEU A 42 1.05 -9.15 -27.80
C LEU A 42 2.04 -8.01 -28.09
N GLY A 43 2.34 -7.17 -27.10
CA GLY A 43 3.39 -6.15 -27.20
C GLY A 43 4.78 -6.74 -27.38
N LEU A 44 5.12 -7.82 -26.66
CA LEU A 44 6.42 -8.49 -26.76
C LEU A 44 6.66 -9.12 -28.14
N ILE A 45 5.60 -9.63 -28.79
CA ILE A 45 5.70 -10.18 -30.15
C ILE A 45 5.55 -9.10 -31.27
N GLY A 46 5.49 -7.81 -30.88
CA GLY A 46 5.45 -6.71 -31.83
C GLY A 46 4.10 -6.48 -32.53
N TYR A 47 2.99 -7.02 -31.99
CA TYR A 47 1.66 -6.88 -32.58
C TYR A 47 1.11 -5.46 -32.48
N PHE A 48 1.47 -4.71 -31.44
CA PHE A 48 1.02 -3.34 -31.20
C PHE A 48 2.09 -2.31 -31.49
N THR A 49 1.68 -1.15 -32.00
CA THR A 49 2.51 0.05 -31.92
C THR A 49 2.67 0.47 -30.46
N PHE A 50 3.74 1.21 -30.13
CA PHE A 50 4.01 1.65 -28.76
C PHE A 50 2.83 2.40 -28.12
N THR A 51 2.19 3.31 -28.88
CA THR A 51 1.02 4.08 -28.40
C THR A 51 -0.18 3.18 -28.14
N ALA A 52 -0.48 2.22 -29.03
CA ALA A 52 -1.57 1.28 -28.85
C ALA A 52 -1.33 0.36 -27.64
N LEU A 53 -0.09 -0.12 -27.46
CA LEU A 53 0.29 -0.93 -26.31
C LEU A 53 0.01 -0.19 -24.99
N ILE A 54 0.49 1.04 -24.87
CA ILE A 54 0.23 1.87 -23.65
C ILE A 54 -1.27 2.05 -23.44
N PHE A 55 -2.02 2.38 -24.49
CA PHE A 55 -3.47 2.58 -24.39
C PHE A 55 -4.19 1.34 -23.83
N PHE A 56 -3.93 0.15 -24.39
CA PHE A 56 -4.58 -1.08 -23.94
C PHE A 56 -4.11 -1.52 -22.55
N MET A 57 -2.83 -1.31 -22.20
CA MET A 57 -2.34 -1.55 -20.84
C MET A 57 -3.03 -0.64 -19.82
N LEU A 58 -3.17 0.65 -20.12
CA LEU A 58 -3.91 1.60 -19.27
C LEU A 58 -5.37 1.21 -19.15
N LEU A 59 -6.02 0.81 -20.24
CA LEU A 59 -7.41 0.35 -20.23
C LEU A 59 -7.58 -0.86 -19.31
N ALA A 60 -6.70 -1.86 -19.41
CA ALA A 60 -6.71 -3.02 -18.51
C ALA A 60 -6.53 -2.60 -17.04
N ARG A 61 -5.69 -1.61 -16.73
CA ARG A 61 -5.51 -1.07 -15.38
C ARG A 61 -6.72 -0.29 -14.88
N VAL A 62 -7.39 0.45 -15.74
CA VAL A 62 -8.65 1.15 -15.40
C VAL A 62 -9.73 0.12 -15.02
N ILE A 63 -9.91 -0.93 -15.82
CA ILE A 63 -10.85 -2.02 -15.54
C ILE A 63 -10.51 -2.70 -14.22
N ASN A 64 -9.23 -3.01 -13.98
CA ASN A 64 -8.74 -3.59 -12.73
C ASN A 64 -9.10 -2.72 -11.52
N SER A 65 -8.81 -1.42 -11.60
CA SER A 65 -9.10 -0.47 -10.52
C SER A 65 -10.58 -0.28 -10.28
N ALA A 66 -11.40 -0.25 -11.34
CA ALA A 66 -12.84 -0.07 -11.23
C ALA A 66 -13.52 -1.26 -10.56
N LEU A 67 -13.16 -2.49 -10.97
CA LEU A 67 -13.76 -3.72 -10.42
C LEU A 67 -13.16 -4.08 -9.05
N GLY A 68 -11.87 -3.88 -8.85
CA GLY A 68 -11.18 -4.18 -7.60
C GLY A 68 -11.45 -3.20 -6.46
N ALA A 69 -11.99 -1.99 -6.74
CA ALA A 69 -12.19 -0.94 -5.75
C ALA A 69 -13.11 -1.33 -4.59
N GLY A 70 -14.00 -2.31 -4.80
CA GLY A 70 -14.92 -2.81 -3.79
C GLY A 70 -14.31 -3.78 -2.78
N MET A 71 -13.21 -4.43 -3.10
CA MET A 71 -12.67 -5.51 -2.25
C MET A 71 -12.25 -5.02 -0.86
N ARG A 72 -11.49 -3.92 -0.77
CA ARG A 72 -11.03 -3.38 0.52
C ARG A 72 -12.17 -2.98 1.46
N PRO A 73 -13.14 -2.12 1.03
CA PRO A 73 -14.25 -1.75 1.91
C PRO A 73 -15.11 -2.96 2.27
N ALA A 74 -15.39 -3.86 1.33
CA ALA A 74 -16.18 -5.07 1.61
C ALA A 74 -15.48 -6.00 2.61
N THR A 75 -14.16 -6.23 2.50
CA THR A 75 -13.40 -7.03 3.47
C THR A 75 -13.41 -6.38 4.85
N GLY A 76 -13.13 -5.07 4.93
CA GLY A 76 -13.17 -4.34 6.20
C GLY A 76 -14.54 -4.40 6.86
N ALA A 77 -15.61 -4.24 6.08
CA ALA A 77 -16.99 -4.37 6.56
C ALA A 77 -17.30 -5.80 7.03
N THR A 78 -16.85 -6.83 6.28
CA THR A 78 -17.01 -8.24 6.70
C THR A 78 -16.36 -8.48 8.07
N VAL A 79 -15.13 -7.99 8.28
CA VAL A 79 -14.46 -8.12 9.58
C VAL A 79 -15.25 -7.42 10.69
N ALA A 80 -15.80 -6.23 10.41
CA ALA A 80 -16.64 -5.51 11.37
C ALA A 80 -17.95 -6.27 11.67
N ASP A 81 -18.55 -6.88 10.67
CA ASP A 81 -19.83 -7.63 10.81
C ASP A 81 -19.68 -8.93 11.62
N VAL A 82 -18.51 -9.60 11.52
CA VAL A 82 -18.25 -10.88 12.22
C VAL A 82 -17.56 -10.71 13.60
N THR A 83 -17.22 -9.49 14.00
CA THR A 83 -16.56 -9.20 15.27
C THR A 83 -17.51 -8.48 16.23
N THR A 84 -17.48 -8.86 17.53
CA THR A 84 -18.15 -8.11 18.59
C THR A 84 -17.41 -6.81 18.88
N GLU A 85 -18.06 -5.87 19.60
CA GLU A 85 -17.42 -4.61 19.99
C GLU A 85 -16.10 -4.82 20.75
N GLU A 86 -16.06 -5.82 21.63
CA GLU A 86 -14.87 -6.20 22.42
C GLU A 86 -13.72 -6.72 21.56
N ASN A 87 -14.01 -7.50 20.51
CA ASN A 87 -13.03 -8.16 19.66
C ASN A 87 -12.76 -7.42 18.34
N ARG A 88 -13.50 -6.33 18.05
CA ARG A 88 -13.38 -5.59 16.77
C ARG A 88 -11.97 -5.04 16.56
N SER A 89 -11.34 -4.53 17.59
CA SER A 89 -9.96 -4.02 17.52
C SER A 89 -8.97 -5.12 17.13
N ALA A 90 -9.11 -6.32 17.68
CA ALA A 90 -8.27 -7.47 17.35
C ALA A 90 -8.52 -7.95 15.89
N GLY A 91 -9.79 -8.03 15.47
CA GLY A 91 -10.13 -8.39 14.08
C GLY A 91 -9.59 -7.40 13.04
N MET A 92 -9.74 -6.11 13.29
CA MET A 92 -9.19 -5.07 12.41
C MET A 92 -7.65 -5.07 12.44
N GLY A 93 -7.03 -5.41 13.57
CA GLY A 93 -5.60 -5.62 13.68
C GLY A 93 -5.10 -6.78 12.81
N GLN A 94 -5.80 -7.91 12.79
CA GLN A 94 -5.51 -9.06 11.93
C GLN A 94 -5.66 -8.70 10.44
N PHE A 95 -6.71 -7.96 10.09
CA PHE A 95 -6.90 -7.45 8.73
C PHE A 95 -5.74 -6.54 8.29
N GLY A 96 -5.32 -5.62 9.17
CA GLY A 96 -4.15 -4.77 8.92
C GLY A 96 -2.86 -5.56 8.77
N ALA A 97 -2.62 -6.57 9.62
CA ALA A 97 -1.47 -7.47 9.54
C ALA A 97 -1.44 -8.25 8.22
N ALA A 98 -2.58 -8.79 7.78
CA ALA A 98 -2.69 -9.49 6.50
C ALA A 98 -2.35 -8.57 5.31
N ASN A 99 -2.84 -7.31 5.32
CA ASN A 99 -2.47 -6.32 4.30
C ASN A 99 -0.96 -6.02 4.30
N ASN A 100 -0.35 -5.89 5.48
CA ASN A 100 1.09 -5.64 5.59
C ASN A 100 1.90 -6.83 5.07
N ILE A 101 1.54 -8.06 5.43
CA ILE A 101 2.18 -9.29 4.92
C ILE A 101 2.11 -9.32 3.39
N GLY A 102 0.96 -9.05 2.78
CA GLY A 102 0.81 -9.01 1.33
C GLY A 102 1.69 -7.94 0.67
N THR A 103 1.79 -6.76 1.26
CA THR A 103 2.64 -5.66 0.76
C THR A 103 4.13 -6.03 0.79
N ILE A 104 4.54 -6.84 1.76
CA ILE A 104 5.92 -7.31 1.92
C ILE A 104 6.23 -8.49 0.99
N LEU A 105 5.34 -9.48 0.96
CA LEU A 105 5.55 -10.70 0.16
C LEU A 105 5.54 -10.39 -1.34
N GLY A 106 4.80 -9.39 -1.79
CA GLY A 106 4.71 -9.03 -3.21
C GLY A 106 6.10 -8.80 -3.85
N PRO A 107 6.87 -7.79 -3.44
CA PRO A 107 8.22 -7.55 -3.96
C PRO A 107 9.18 -8.72 -3.78
N VAL A 108 9.11 -9.43 -2.65
CA VAL A 108 9.95 -10.61 -2.38
C VAL A 108 9.67 -11.72 -3.38
N LEU A 109 8.42 -12.02 -3.69
CA LEU A 109 8.03 -13.02 -4.68
C LEU A 109 8.49 -12.62 -6.09
N VAL A 110 8.35 -11.35 -6.47
CA VAL A 110 8.84 -10.84 -7.76
C VAL A 110 10.35 -11.01 -7.87
N SER A 111 11.09 -10.67 -6.81
CA SER A 111 12.55 -10.83 -6.75
C SER A 111 12.96 -12.30 -6.84
N PHE A 112 12.29 -13.19 -6.13
CA PHE A 112 12.54 -14.62 -6.17
C PHE A 112 12.31 -15.22 -7.56
N ILE A 113 11.22 -14.81 -8.24
CA ILE A 113 10.96 -15.21 -9.62
C ILE A 113 12.05 -14.69 -10.56
N ALA A 114 12.46 -13.42 -10.41
CA ALA A 114 13.54 -12.86 -11.20
C ALA A 114 14.88 -13.61 -10.98
N PHE A 115 15.16 -14.05 -9.75
CA PHE A 115 16.31 -14.89 -9.43
C PHE A 115 16.23 -16.26 -10.11
N LEU A 116 15.06 -16.90 -10.09
CA LEU A 116 14.87 -18.18 -10.78
C LEU A 116 15.03 -18.05 -12.29
N LEU A 117 14.52 -16.97 -12.90
CA LEU A 117 14.63 -16.71 -14.34
C LEU A 117 16.08 -16.45 -14.79
N ALA A 118 16.92 -15.90 -13.89
CA ALA A 118 18.33 -15.71 -14.17
C ALA A 118 19.10 -17.03 -14.21
N ASN A 119 18.55 -18.12 -13.66
CA ASN A 119 19.19 -19.42 -13.69
C ASN A 119 18.86 -20.16 -14.99
N THR A 120 19.78 -20.10 -15.96
CA THR A 120 19.65 -20.71 -17.29
C THR A 120 19.49 -22.23 -17.27
N ALA A 121 19.86 -22.88 -16.17
CA ALA A 121 19.65 -24.33 -15.99
C ALA A 121 18.16 -24.68 -15.78
N ILE A 122 17.37 -23.72 -15.28
CA ILE A 122 15.93 -23.90 -15.04
C ILE A 122 15.10 -23.38 -16.22
N PHE A 123 15.48 -22.22 -16.75
CA PHE A 123 14.75 -21.56 -17.85
C PHE A 123 15.66 -21.24 -19.03
N PRO A 124 15.28 -21.66 -20.25
CA PRO A 124 16.00 -21.26 -21.47
C PRO A 124 16.04 -19.73 -21.61
N THR A 125 17.14 -19.20 -22.12
CA THR A 125 17.30 -17.74 -22.38
C THR A 125 16.23 -17.17 -23.32
N SER A 126 15.68 -17.99 -24.22
CA SER A 126 14.56 -17.63 -25.10
C SER A 126 13.27 -17.28 -24.33
N TRP A 127 13.13 -17.70 -23.09
CA TRP A 127 11.97 -17.44 -22.25
C TRP A 127 12.08 -16.14 -21.41
N GLU A 128 13.27 -15.52 -21.37
CA GLU A 128 13.50 -14.31 -20.56
C GLU A 128 12.45 -13.20 -20.79
N PRO A 129 12.05 -12.86 -22.03
CA PRO A 129 11.04 -11.83 -22.23
C PRO A 129 9.67 -12.19 -21.63
N TYR A 130 9.27 -13.46 -21.73
CA TYR A 130 7.97 -13.97 -21.25
C TYR A 130 7.99 -14.19 -19.74
N GLY A 131 9.15 -14.48 -19.16
CA GLY A 131 9.35 -14.65 -17.73
C GLY A 131 8.91 -13.44 -16.91
N ARG A 132 8.94 -12.24 -17.51
CA ARG A 132 8.45 -11.00 -16.88
C ARG A 132 6.94 -11.00 -16.60
N LEU A 133 6.17 -11.88 -17.25
CA LEU A 133 4.74 -12.04 -17.01
C LEU A 133 4.44 -13.01 -15.87
N ILE A 134 5.40 -13.86 -15.46
CA ILE A 134 5.21 -14.88 -14.42
C ILE A 134 4.73 -14.30 -13.09
N PRO A 135 5.26 -13.16 -12.58
CA PRO A 135 4.76 -12.57 -11.34
C PRO A 135 3.27 -12.20 -11.42
N LEU A 136 2.80 -11.70 -12.56
CA LEU A 136 1.40 -11.34 -12.76
C LEU A 136 0.50 -12.58 -12.84
N LEU A 137 0.97 -13.65 -13.49
CA LEU A 137 0.27 -14.93 -13.55
C LEU A 137 0.19 -15.59 -12.17
N LEU A 138 1.27 -15.52 -11.37
CA LEU A 138 1.26 -16.00 -9.98
C LEU A 138 0.26 -15.22 -9.14
N MET A 139 0.22 -13.89 -9.26
CA MET A 139 -0.79 -13.07 -8.56
C MET A 139 -2.20 -13.43 -8.97
N SER A 140 -2.45 -13.69 -10.26
CA SER A 140 -3.75 -14.16 -10.74
C SER A 140 -4.13 -15.52 -10.13
N PHE A 141 -3.17 -16.43 -10.04
CA PHE A 141 -3.37 -17.74 -9.40
C PHE A 141 -3.70 -17.59 -7.90
N LEU A 142 -2.98 -16.76 -7.17
CA LEU A 142 -3.28 -16.49 -5.75
C LEU A 142 -4.67 -15.86 -5.58
N MET A 143 -5.08 -14.98 -6.50
CA MET A 143 -6.45 -14.43 -6.48
C MET A 143 -7.51 -15.47 -6.83
N MET A 144 -7.21 -16.46 -7.68
CA MET A 144 -8.11 -17.60 -7.93
C MET A 144 -8.26 -18.47 -6.68
N LEU A 145 -7.18 -18.72 -5.94
CA LEU A 145 -7.27 -19.40 -4.64
C LEU A 145 -8.10 -18.58 -3.64
N ALA A 146 -7.89 -17.28 -3.56
CA ALA A 146 -8.69 -16.41 -2.71
C ALA A 146 -10.19 -16.46 -3.11
N LEU A 147 -10.50 -16.43 -4.42
CA LEU A 147 -11.85 -16.56 -4.93
C LEU A 147 -12.47 -17.90 -4.52
N PHE A 148 -11.73 -19.01 -4.63
CA PHE A 148 -12.16 -20.32 -4.18
C PHE A 148 -12.53 -20.31 -2.69
N PHE A 149 -11.66 -19.77 -1.83
CA PHE A 149 -11.94 -19.69 -0.39
C PHE A 149 -13.12 -18.78 -0.08
N VAL A 150 -13.22 -17.62 -0.72
CA VAL A 150 -14.37 -16.71 -0.54
C VAL A 150 -15.68 -17.37 -1.00
N TYR A 151 -15.66 -18.06 -2.12
CA TYR A 151 -16.86 -18.68 -2.67
C TYR A 151 -17.38 -19.83 -1.79
N PHE A 152 -16.51 -20.73 -1.36
CA PHE A 152 -16.90 -21.94 -0.65
C PHE A 152 -16.98 -21.78 0.88
N TYR A 153 -16.11 -20.97 1.48
CA TYR A 153 -15.96 -20.94 2.94
C TYR A 153 -16.40 -19.62 3.59
N LEU A 154 -16.48 -18.50 2.86
CA LEU A 154 -16.93 -17.25 3.45
C LEU A 154 -18.47 -17.25 3.48
N PRO A 155 -19.12 -17.25 4.67
CA PRO A 155 -20.56 -17.02 4.76
C PRO A 155 -20.88 -15.55 4.41
N GLU A 156 -22.10 -15.28 3.94
CA GLU A 156 -22.56 -13.89 3.83
C GLU A 156 -22.72 -13.31 5.24
N SER A 157 -21.99 -12.25 5.54
CA SER A 157 -22.01 -11.62 6.87
C SER A 157 -23.03 -10.48 6.95
N PHE A 158 -23.57 -10.07 5.81
CA PHE A 158 -24.49 -8.94 5.75
C PHE A 158 -25.85 -9.31 6.34
N VAL A 159 -26.13 -8.73 7.51
CA VAL A 159 -27.49 -8.71 8.07
C VAL A 159 -28.13 -7.38 7.70
N ARG A 160 -29.22 -7.42 6.92
CA ARG A 160 -29.96 -6.22 6.53
C ARG A 160 -30.49 -5.53 7.79
N GLN A 161 -29.75 -4.60 8.33
CA GLN A 161 -30.27 -3.75 9.40
C GLN A 161 -31.31 -2.81 8.80
N GLU A 162 -32.55 -2.91 9.30
CA GLU A 162 -33.54 -1.85 9.12
C GLU A 162 -32.88 -0.55 9.61
N LYS A 163 -32.95 0.49 8.77
CA LYS A 163 -32.35 1.80 8.90
C LYS A 163 -32.15 2.21 10.36
N SER A 164 -31.00 1.87 10.94
CA SER A 164 -30.49 2.59 12.09
C SER A 164 -30.07 3.99 11.59
N SER A 165 -30.47 4.99 12.35
CA SER A 165 -30.28 6.44 12.21
C SER A 165 -29.25 6.92 11.17
N PRO A 166 -29.48 8.09 10.54
CA PRO A 166 -28.56 8.62 9.52
C PRO A 166 -27.16 8.59 10.11
N GLN A 167 -26.23 7.88 9.44
CA GLN A 167 -24.82 7.91 9.82
C GLN A 167 -24.46 9.38 9.97
N GLN A 168 -24.18 9.79 11.20
CA GLN A 168 -23.71 11.15 11.44
C GLN A 168 -22.49 11.34 10.55
N GLY A 169 -22.59 12.31 9.64
CA GLY A 169 -21.54 12.60 8.68
C GLY A 169 -20.24 12.82 9.45
N PHE A 170 -19.14 12.32 8.92
CA PHE A 170 -17.83 12.48 9.53
C PHE A 170 -17.57 13.97 9.80
N ASN A 171 -17.28 14.29 11.04
CA ASN A 171 -16.93 15.65 11.40
C ASN A 171 -15.50 15.94 10.89
N PHE A 172 -15.38 16.80 9.86
CA PHE A 172 -14.10 17.29 9.34
C PHE A 172 -13.51 18.35 10.29
N ASP A 173 -13.36 17.98 11.53
CA ASP A 173 -12.62 18.75 12.51
C ASP A 173 -11.15 18.93 12.05
N LYS A 174 -10.55 20.07 12.40
CA LYS A 174 -9.17 20.44 12.06
C LYS A 174 -8.16 19.35 12.42
N LYS A 175 -8.36 18.66 13.55
CA LYS A 175 -7.48 17.59 14.05
C LYS A 175 -7.56 16.34 13.19
N ASN A 176 -8.76 15.95 12.76
CA ASN A 176 -8.97 14.83 11.83
C ASN A 176 -8.35 15.12 10.47
N LEU A 177 -8.51 16.34 9.94
CA LEU A 177 -7.90 16.75 8.70
C LEU A 177 -6.36 16.71 8.77
N MET A 178 -5.77 17.16 9.89
CA MET A 178 -4.33 17.07 10.12
C MET A 178 -3.83 15.62 10.19
N LEU A 179 -4.59 14.72 10.84
CA LEU A 179 -4.26 13.30 10.88
C LEU A 179 -4.30 12.66 9.49
N ILE A 180 -5.36 12.93 8.71
CA ILE A 180 -5.47 12.44 7.33
C ILE A 180 -4.30 12.94 6.48
N SER A 181 -4.00 14.25 6.56
CA SER A 181 -2.86 14.85 5.84
C SER A 181 -1.55 14.18 6.21
N THR A 182 -1.33 13.88 7.50
CA THR A 182 -0.15 13.12 7.96
C THR A 182 -0.06 11.75 7.30
N GLY A 183 -1.16 11.02 7.26
CA GLY A 183 -1.21 9.73 6.58
C GLY A 183 -0.95 9.85 5.08
N VAL A 184 -1.58 10.81 4.40
CA VAL A 184 -1.34 11.07 2.96
C VAL A 184 0.14 11.35 2.69
N LEU A 185 0.79 12.19 3.50
CA LEU A 185 2.20 12.52 3.36
C LEU A 185 3.11 11.28 3.56
N ILE A 186 2.85 10.46 4.58
CA ILE A 186 3.60 9.21 4.83
C ILE A 186 3.46 8.24 3.64
N PHE A 187 2.22 7.98 3.21
CA PHE A 187 1.97 7.03 2.12
C PHE A 187 2.41 7.55 0.76
N SER A 188 2.33 8.87 0.51
CA SER A 188 2.88 9.47 -0.71
C SER A 188 4.40 9.31 -0.78
N SER A 189 5.10 9.57 0.32
CA SER A 189 6.57 9.38 0.39
C SER A 189 6.96 7.93 0.14
N PHE A 190 6.25 6.98 0.76
CA PHE A 190 6.46 5.56 0.50
C PHE A 190 6.21 5.19 -0.96
N ALA A 191 5.12 5.68 -1.55
CA ALA A 191 4.76 5.41 -2.93
C ALA A 191 5.74 6.06 -3.94
N ILE A 192 6.28 7.25 -3.63
CA ILE A 192 7.38 7.86 -4.37
C ILE A 192 8.56 6.90 -4.40
N ILE A 193 9.09 6.51 -3.23
CA ILE A 193 10.25 5.61 -3.13
C ILE A 193 9.99 4.32 -3.91
N GLN A 194 8.85 3.66 -3.68
CA GLN A 194 8.52 2.40 -4.32
C GLN A 194 8.49 2.51 -5.85
N SER A 195 7.94 3.60 -6.40
CA SER A 195 7.80 3.78 -7.84
C SER A 195 9.10 4.08 -8.57
N ILE A 196 10.02 4.81 -7.92
CA ILE A 196 11.27 5.26 -8.57
C ILE A 196 12.45 4.33 -8.32
N THR A 197 12.40 3.47 -7.29
CA THR A 197 13.54 2.63 -6.89
C THR A 197 14.11 1.82 -8.05
N ALA A 198 13.26 1.23 -8.90
CA ALA A 198 13.75 0.44 -10.04
C ALA A 198 14.55 1.30 -11.04
N PHE A 199 14.03 2.47 -11.39
CA PHE A 199 14.70 3.41 -12.30
C PHE A 199 16.00 3.93 -11.68
N TYR A 200 15.97 4.31 -10.40
CA TYR A 200 17.14 4.80 -9.69
C TYR A 200 18.27 3.75 -9.63
N LEU A 201 17.93 2.48 -9.35
CA LEU A 201 18.90 1.39 -9.35
C LEU A 201 19.50 1.16 -10.74
N GLN A 202 18.68 1.20 -11.78
CA GLN A 202 19.12 1.02 -13.15
C GLN A 202 20.05 2.15 -13.60
N ASP A 203 19.68 3.39 -13.36
CA ASP A 203 20.41 4.57 -13.83
C ASP A 203 21.67 4.82 -13.01
N THR A 204 21.59 4.70 -11.67
CA THR A 204 22.72 5.02 -10.77
C THR A 204 23.79 3.93 -10.79
N PHE A 205 23.38 2.66 -10.80
CA PHE A 205 24.32 1.52 -10.76
C PHE A 205 24.49 0.83 -12.12
N SER A 206 23.95 1.39 -13.20
CA SER A 206 24.03 0.86 -14.58
C SER A 206 23.67 -0.62 -14.68
N LEU A 207 22.61 -1.03 -13.97
CA LEU A 207 22.20 -2.44 -13.90
C LEU A 207 21.41 -2.86 -15.14
N SER A 208 21.59 -4.12 -15.56
CA SER A 208 20.69 -4.71 -16.55
C SER A 208 19.27 -4.88 -15.98
N ILE A 209 18.27 -4.97 -16.85
CA ILE A 209 16.85 -5.08 -16.44
C ILE A 209 16.62 -6.22 -15.44
N LEU A 210 17.24 -7.39 -15.69
CA LEU A 210 17.09 -8.56 -14.83
C LEU A 210 17.72 -8.33 -13.45
N VAL A 211 18.93 -7.80 -13.41
CA VAL A 211 19.62 -7.47 -12.17
C VAL A 211 18.90 -6.36 -11.42
N THR A 212 18.32 -5.39 -12.12
CA THR A 212 17.47 -4.34 -11.52
C THR A 212 16.26 -4.94 -10.80
N GLN A 213 15.57 -5.91 -11.43
CA GLN A 213 14.43 -6.56 -10.80
C GLN A 213 14.82 -7.33 -9.52
N GLN A 214 15.94 -8.04 -9.54
CA GLN A 214 16.47 -8.72 -8.36
C GLN A 214 16.83 -7.73 -7.26
N SER A 215 17.57 -6.68 -7.61
CA SER A 215 18.01 -5.63 -6.69
C SER A 215 16.82 -4.87 -6.09
N LEU A 216 15.80 -4.57 -6.87
CA LEU A 216 14.55 -3.98 -6.41
C LEU A 216 13.89 -4.83 -5.32
N GLY A 217 13.76 -6.13 -5.57
CA GLY A 217 13.16 -7.03 -4.59
C GLY A 217 13.98 -7.15 -3.31
N ILE A 218 15.31 -7.17 -3.39
CA ILE A 218 16.19 -7.16 -2.22
C ILE A 218 16.00 -5.87 -1.43
N ALA A 219 16.07 -4.71 -2.08
CA ALA A 219 15.94 -3.40 -1.43
C ALA A 219 14.57 -3.23 -0.75
N LEU A 220 13.48 -3.53 -1.46
CA LEU A 220 12.13 -3.46 -0.89
C LEU A 220 11.88 -4.57 0.15
N GLY A 221 12.48 -5.74 -0.03
CA GLY A 221 12.42 -6.84 0.93
C GLY A 221 13.07 -6.49 2.28
N PHE A 222 14.26 -5.91 2.26
CA PHE A 222 14.92 -5.44 3.49
C PHE A 222 14.17 -4.29 4.15
N MET A 223 13.65 -3.34 3.38
CA MET A 223 12.80 -2.27 3.88
C MET A 223 11.56 -2.85 4.59
N ALA A 224 10.93 -3.84 4.00
CA ALA A 224 9.77 -4.51 4.55
C ALA A 224 10.11 -5.32 5.82
N LEU A 225 11.22 -6.05 5.80
CA LEU A 225 11.70 -6.83 6.96
C LEU A 225 11.94 -5.93 8.17
N THR A 226 12.65 -4.83 7.97
CA THR A 226 12.94 -3.88 9.06
C THR A 226 11.68 -3.16 9.55
N SER A 227 10.69 -2.94 8.68
CA SER A 227 9.37 -2.43 9.07
C SER A 227 8.66 -3.41 10.00
N ILE A 228 8.67 -4.72 9.70
CA ILE A 228 8.10 -5.76 10.59
C ILE A 228 8.87 -5.78 11.92
N VAL A 229 10.19 -5.77 11.89
CA VAL A 229 11.01 -5.77 13.10
C VAL A 229 10.64 -4.58 13.99
N ALA A 230 10.48 -3.37 13.43
CA ALA A 230 10.04 -2.19 14.20
C ALA A 230 8.65 -2.39 14.80
N GLN A 231 7.70 -2.97 14.06
CA GLN A 231 6.36 -3.25 14.56
C GLN A 231 6.36 -4.26 15.71
N LEU A 232 7.08 -5.36 15.57
CA LEU A 232 7.11 -6.43 16.58
C LEU A 232 7.93 -6.07 17.84
N THR A 233 8.96 -5.23 17.70
CA THR A 233 9.86 -4.90 18.80
C THR A 233 9.49 -3.57 19.49
N ILE A 234 9.22 -2.53 18.73
CA ILE A 234 8.96 -1.18 19.27
C ILE A 234 7.47 -0.98 19.50
N VAL A 235 6.64 -1.16 18.46
CA VAL A 235 5.22 -0.80 18.52
C VAL A 235 4.46 -1.71 19.50
N GLN A 236 4.75 -3.02 19.50
CA GLN A 236 4.05 -3.96 20.39
C GLN A 236 4.57 -3.94 21.82
N LYS A 237 5.87 -3.71 22.03
CA LYS A 237 6.46 -3.81 23.39
C LYS A 237 6.49 -2.49 24.15
N ILE A 238 6.55 -1.36 23.45
CA ILE A 238 6.68 -0.06 24.08
C ILE A 238 5.32 0.64 24.06
N LYS A 239 4.75 0.88 25.25
CA LYS A 239 3.49 1.63 25.40
C LYS A 239 3.71 3.13 25.15
N ILE A 240 3.77 3.52 23.87
CA ILE A 240 3.94 4.92 23.45
C ILE A 240 2.62 5.43 22.85
N GLN A 241 2.34 6.72 23.06
CA GLN A 241 1.21 7.36 22.40
C GLN A 241 1.37 7.24 20.87
N PRO A 242 0.32 6.84 20.12
CA PRO A 242 0.42 6.60 18.68
C PRO A 242 0.99 7.76 17.88
N ILE A 243 0.64 9.00 18.23
CA ILE A 243 1.17 10.18 17.54
C ILE A 243 2.68 10.37 17.74
N ARG A 244 3.26 9.90 18.85
CA ARG A 244 4.70 9.91 19.08
C ARG A 244 5.43 8.90 18.22
N LEU A 245 4.80 7.78 17.86
CA LEU A 245 5.37 6.84 16.89
C LEU A 245 5.52 7.49 15.51
N VAL A 246 4.58 8.36 15.14
CA VAL A 246 4.70 9.18 13.91
C VAL A 246 5.89 10.15 14.02
N GLN A 247 6.07 10.80 15.16
CA GLN A 247 7.25 11.66 15.38
C GLN A 247 8.56 10.87 15.27
N TRP A 248 8.61 9.68 15.88
CA TRP A 248 9.80 8.81 15.84
C TRP A 248 10.07 8.24 14.44
N SER A 249 9.07 8.11 13.58
CA SER A 249 9.27 7.68 12.20
C SER A 249 10.08 8.67 11.37
N THR A 250 9.98 9.96 11.70
CA THR A 250 10.59 11.06 10.94
C THR A 250 12.11 10.95 10.78
N PRO A 251 12.92 10.82 11.87
CA PRO A 251 14.35 10.71 11.72
C PRO A 251 14.78 9.50 10.89
N PHE A 252 14.07 8.37 10.98
CA PHE A 252 14.38 7.20 10.17
C PHE A 252 14.12 7.44 8.68
N PHE A 253 13.04 8.12 8.31
CA PHE A 253 12.80 8.48 6.92
C PHE A 253 13.86 9.46 6.40
N ILE A 254 14.19 10.50 7.16
CA ILE A 254 15.18 11.51 6.76
C ILE A 254 16.56 10.86 6.61
N ILE A 255 17.05 10.16 7.64
CA ILE A 255 18.39 9.54 7.62
C ILE A 255 18.45 8.46 6.55
N GLY A 256 17.44 7.58 6.48
CA GLY A 256 17.42 6.51 5.49
C GLY A 256 17.40 7.04 4.05
N THR A 257 16.64 8.11 3.80
CA THR A 257 16.62 8.78 2.48
C THR A 257 17.98 9.39 2.14
N LEU A 258 18.62 10.07 3.09
CA LEU A 258 19.95 10.65 2.88
C LEU A 258 20.98 9.55 2.59
N VAL A 259 20.96 8.45 3.35
CA VAL A 259 21.86 7.31 3.11
C VAL A 259 21.59 6.67 1.75
N ALA A 260 20.33 6.48 1.36
CA ALA A 260 19.99 5.88 0.08
C ALA A 260 20.45 6.74 -1.12
N VAL A 261 20.28 8.06 -1.03
CA VAL A 261 20.69 9.01 -2.10
C VAL A 261 22.21 9.17 -2.19
N SER A 262 22.91 9.09 -1.07
CA SER A 262 24.38 9.20 -1.05
C SER A 262 25.09 7.86 -1.26
N ALA A 263 24.34 6.79 -1.58
CA ALA A 263 24.92 5.47 -1.77
C ALA A 263 25.74 5.40 -3.06
N ASP A 264 26.99 5.03 -2.94
CA ASP A 264 27.92 4.75 -4.03
C ASP A 264 27.91 3.28 -4.46
N ASN A 265 27.24 2.42 -3.69
CA ASN A 265 27.05 1.00 -3.98
C ASN A 265 25.71 0.47 -3.49
N PHE A 266 25.31 -0.69 -4.02
CA PHE A 266 24.02 -1.31 -3.74
C PHE A 266 23.82 -1.67 -2.26
N ILE A 267 24.86 -2.05 -1.53
CA ILE A 267 24.75 -2.44 -0.11
C ILE A 267 24.37 -1.23 0.74
N ILE A 268 25.01 -0.07 0.52
CA ILE A 268 24.68 1.18 1.23
C ILE A 268 23.26 1.63 0.88
N TYR A 269 22.84 1.47 -0.40
CA TYR A 269 21.47 1.74 -0.80
C TYR A 269 20.46 0.88 -0.03
N VAL A 270 20.69 -0.43 0.05
CA VAL A 270 19.84 -1.36 0.82
C VAL A 270 19.82 -1.01 2.31
N PHE A 271 20.94 -0.56 2.85
CA PHE A 271 21.02 -0.09 4.25
C PHE A 271 20.15 1.16 4.46
N GLY A 272 20.20 2.13 3.56
CA GLY A 272 19.30 3.30 3.57
C GLY A 272 17.83 2.90 3.49
N MET A 273 17.47 2.00 2.57
CA MET A 273 16.11 1.44 2.45
C MET A 273 15.67 0.71 3.73
N SER A 274 16.58 0.02 4.41
CA SER A 274 16.31 -0.65 5.68
C SER A 274 15.96 0.34 6.79
N ILE A 275 16.67 1.49 6.84
CA ILE A 275 16.38 2.57 7.79
C ILE A 275 15.00 3.18 7.48
N ILE A 276 14.67 3.42 6.21
CA ILE A 276 13.32 3.89 5.81
C ILE A 276 12.25 2.89 6.27
N GLY A 277 12.54 1.59 6.16
CA GLY A 277 11.67 0.52 6.64
C GLY A 277 11.35 0.63 8.14
N LEU A 278 12.33 0.93 8.98
CA LEU A 278 12.09 1.21 10.41
C LEU A 278 11.12 2.38 10.59
N GLY A 279 11.32 3.46 9.84
CA GLY A 279 10.40 4.61 9.83
C GLY A 279 8.98 4.23 9.45
N MET A 280 8.81 3.42 8.39
CA MET A 280 7.51 2.95 7.93
C MET A 280 6.81 2.06 8.97
N GLY A 281 7.59 1.19 9.63
CA GLY A 281 7.12 0.31 10.70
C GLY A 281 6.61 1.05 11.93
N LEU A 282 7.06 2.29 12.17
CA LEU A 282 6.56 3.16 13.24
C LEU A 282 5.44 4.08 12.76
N GLY A 283 5.63 4.73 11.60
CA GLY A 283 4.74 5.78 11.10
C GLY A 283 3.35 5.27 10.76
N THR A 284 3.26 4.13 10.07
CA THR A 284 1.98 3.57 9.61
C THR A 284 1.07 3.15 10.78
N PRO A 285 1.50 2.29 11.72
CA PRO A 285 0.65 1.93 12.86
C PRO A 285 0.41 3.14 13.79
N GLY A 286 1.40 4.04 13.93
CA GLY A 286 1.23 5.27 14.69
C GLY A 286 0.12 6.14 14.14
N TYR A 287 0.09 6.34 12.82
CA TYR A 287 -0.96 7.09 12.14
C TYR A 287 -2.34 6.43 12.27
N THR A 288 -2.44 5.14 11.96
CA THR A 288 -3.74 4.43 11.98
C THR A 288 -4.33 4.37 13.38
N ALA A 289 -3.52 4.12 14.41
CA ALA A 289 -3.95 4.13 15.79
C ALA A 289 -4.32 5.55 16.28
N ALA A 290 -3.56 6.59 15.88
CA ALA A 290 -3.89 7.97 16.23
C ALA A 290 -5.23 8.41 15.61
N ALA A 291 -5.50 8.02 14.36
CA ALA A 291 -6.76 8.30 13.68
C ALA A 291 -7.94 7.56 14.34
N SER A 292 -7.77 6.30 14.72
CA SER A 292 -8.80 5.51 15.40
C SER A 292 -9.15 6.07 16.81
N LEU A 293 -8.13 6.46 17.58
CA LEU A 293 -8.33 6.99 18.96
C LEU A 293 -8.85 8.44 19.01
N ASN A 294 -8.89 9.13 17.87
CA ASN A 294 -9.44 10.49 17.80
C ASN A 294 -10.93 10.53 17.45
N ALA A 295 -11.55 9.38 17.26
CA ALA A 295 -12.96 9.24 16.95
C ALA A 295 -13.74 8.85 18.21
N ASP A 296 -14.94 9.41 18.38
CA ASP A 296 -15.88 8.97 19.40
C ASP A 296 -16.35 7.54 19.12
N SER A 297 -16.78 6.81 20.15
CA SER A 297 -17.20 5.41 20.04
C SER A 297 -18.26 5.17 18.94
N GLU A 298 -19.15 6.13 18.70
CA GLU A 298 -20.16 6.08 17.65
C GLU A 298 -19.62 6.37 16.25
N SER A 299 -18.49 7.07 16.13
CA SER A 299 -17.85 7.46 14.85
C SER A 299 -16.58 6.66 14.52
N GLN A 300 -16.19 5.67 15.34
CA GLN A 300 -14.99 4.86 15.13
C GLN A 300 -14.94 4.18 13.76
N GLY A 301 -16.07 3.69 13.26
CA GLY A 301 -16.15 3.11 11.90
C GLY A 301 -15.84 4.13 10.81
N ALA A 302 -16.33 5.35 10.96
CA ALA A 302 -16.05 6.47 10.03
C ALA A 302 -14.57 6.90 10.09
N ALA A 303 -13.96 6.92 11.25
CA ALA A 303 -12.56 7.27 11.45
C ALA A 303 -11.60 6.22 10.85
N VAL A 304 -11.91 4.93 11.03
CA VAL A 304 -11.18 3.83 10.36
C VAL A 304 -11.34 3.93 8.84
N GLY A 305 -12.55 4.24 8.35
CA GLY A 305 -12.80 4.49 6.93
C GLY A 305 -11.93 5.62 6.38
N LEU A 306 -11.79 6.72 7.13
CA LEU A 306 -10.94 7.84 6.76
C LEU A 306 -9.44 7.53 6.87
N ALA A 307 -9.03 6.75 7.86
CA ALA A 307 -7.66 6.25 7.92
C ALA A 307 -7.29 5.43 6.67
N MET A 308 -8.28 4.79 6.02
CA MET A 308 -8.09 4.08 4.74
C MET A 308 -8.04 4.99 3.51
N VAL A 309 -8.48 6.24 3.59
CA VAL A 309 -8.38 7.21 2.48
C VAL A 309 -6.94 7.66 2.25
N ALA A 310 -6.16 7.83 3.31
CA ALA A 310 -4.79 8.32 3.21
C ALA A 310 -3.86 7.41 2.37
N PRO A 311 -3.83 6.07 2.54
CA PRO A 311 -3.11 5.19 1.63
C PRO A 311 -3.57 5.34 0.17
N GLY A 312 -4.89 5.42 -0.05
CA GLY A 312 -5.46 5.57 -1.40
C GLY A 312 -4.97 6.84 -2.11
N LEU A 313 -5.00 7.97 -1.42
CA LEU A 313 -4.48 9.25 -1.93
C LEU A 313 -2.96 9.21 -2.10
N GLY A 314 -2.24 8.69 -1.11
CA GLY A 314 -0.78 8.58 -1.14
C GLY A 314 -0.28 7.75 -2.32
N PHE A 315 -0.84 6.58 -2.55
CA PHE A 315 -0.51 5.73 -3.69
C PHE A 315 -1.01 6.26 -5.04
N SER A 316 -1.93 7.23 -5.05
CA SER A 316 -2.34 7.92 -6.28
C SER A 316 -1.41 9.08 -6.62
N ILE A 317 -1.03 9.88 -5.63
CA ILE A 317 -0.21 11.09 -5.79
C ILE A 317 1.28 10.74 -5.89
N GLY A 318 1.75 9.80 -5.07
CA GLY A 318 3.17 9.48 -4.93
C GLY A 318 3.86 9.11 -6.25
N PRO A 319 3.38 8.12 -7.01
CA PRO A 319 4.02 7.73 -8.27
C PRO A 319 4.02 8.83 -9.33
N LEU A 320 2.94 9.64 -9.39
CA LEU A 320 2.86 10.78 -10.33
C LEU A 320 3.90 11.84 -9.98
N LEU A 321 3.97 12.21 -8.71
CA LEU A 321 4.95 13.18 -8.23
C LEU A 321 6.38 12.63 -8.35
N GLY A 322 6.58 11.36 -8.00
CA GLY A 322 7.87 10.68 -8.11
C GLY A 322 8.39 10.65 -9.54
N GLY A 323 7.54 10.24 -10.50
CA GLY A 323 7.89 10.21 -11.92
C GLY A 323 8.21 11.60 -12.48
N PHE A 324 7.36 12.59 -12.19
CA PHE A 324 7.59 13.98 -12.63
C PHE A 324 8.91 14.56 -12.10
N LEU A 325 9.21 14.34 -10.82
CA LEU A 325 10.46 14.82 -10.23
C LEU A 325 11.68 14.04 -10.77
N TYR A 326 11.50 12.77 -11.08
CA TYR A 326 12.56 11.92 -11.60
C TYR A 326 13.03 12.36 -13.00
N GLU A 327 12.12 12.84 -13.84
CA GLU A 327 12.48 13.42 -15.16
C GLU A 327 13.42 14.62 -15.04
N ALA A 328 13.27 15.42 -13.99
CA ALA A 328 14.14 16.56 -13.75
C ALA A 328 15.50 16.15 -13.14
N SER A 329 15.51 15.20 -12.22
CA SER A 329 16.71 14.58 -11.64
C SER A 329 16.36 13.31 -10.86
N PRO A 330 17.16 12.22 -10.99
CA PRO A 330 16.96 10.98 -10.22
C PRO A 330 16.98 11.17 -8.69
N VAL A 331 17.58 12.23 -8.20
CA VAL A 331 17.75 12.54 -6.78
C VAL A 331 16.55 13.32 -6.20
N LEU A 332 15.88 14.13 -7.02
CA LEU A 332 14.79 15.01 -6.56
C LEU A 332 13.61 14.26 -5.87
N PRO A 333 13.16 13.09 -6.34
CA PRO A 333 12.11 12.34 -5.65
C PRO A 333 12.49 11.93 -4.22
N PHE A 334 13.76 11.69 -3.96
CA PHE A 334 14.25 11.42 -2.60
C PHE A 334 14.33 12.71 -1.76
N LEU A 335 14.83 13.79 -2.34
CA LEU A 335 14.99 15.05 -1.61
C LEU A 335 13.68 15.68 -1.17
N ILE A 336 12.58 15.51 -1.93
CA ILE A 336 11.26 16.03 -1.55
C ILE A 336 10.72 15.34 -0.28
N ILE A 337 11.18 14.13 0.04
CA ILE A 337 10.78 13.41 1.24
C ILE A 337 11.26 14.14 2.50
N LEU A 338 12.38 14.84 2.45
CA LEU A 338 12.94 15.56 3.61
C LEU A 338 11.99 16.66 4.13
N PRO A 339 11.53 17.63 3.32
CA PRO A 339 10.56 18.62 3.77
C PRO A 339 9.20 18.00 4.09
N ILE A 340 8.77 16.93 3.39
CA ILE A 340 7.53 16.21 3.72
C ILE A 340 7.60 15.68 5.15
N PHE A 341 8.68 14.99 5.53
CA PHE A 341 8.81 14.47 6.89
C PHE A 341 9.07 15.53 7.95
N ALA A 342 9.71 16.66 7.60
CA ALA A 342 9.75 17.82 8.48
C ALA A 342 8.32 18.32 8.78
N LEU A 343 7.46 18.42 7.77
CA LEU A 343 6.05 18.79 7.94
C LEU A 343 5.28 17.76 8.76
N VAL A 344 5.47 16.46 8.50
CA VAL A 344 4.88 15.36 9.30
C VAL A 344 5.25 15.51 10.78
N PHE A 345 6.53 15.80 11.08
CA PHE A 345 6.99 16.03 12.45
C PHE A 345 6.31 17.22 13.11
N LEU A 346 6.19 18.35 12.39
CA LEU A 346 5.54 19.55 12.91
C LEU A 346 4.05 19.30 13.21
N ILE A 347 3.32 18.65 12.28
CA ILE A 347 1.91 18.30 12.47
C ILE A 347 1.75 17.36 13.67
N ALA A 348 2.55 16.30 13.74
CA ALA A 348 2.50 15.32 14.83
C ALA A 348 2.84 15.97 16.19
N SER A 349 3.79 16.92 16.20
CA SER A 349 4.16 17.67 17.39
C SER A 349 3.04 18.59 17.88
N TYR A 350 2.36 19.26 16.96
CA TYR A 350 1.20 20.11 17.26
C TYR A 350 0.07 19.27 17.89
N ILE A 351 -0.28 18.13 17.27
CA ILE A 351 -1.33 17.22 17.79
C ILE A 351 -0.95 16.65 19.16
N SER A 352 0.33 16.30 19.37
CA SER A 352 0.81 15.76 20.66
C SER A 352 0.68 16.78 21.78
N LYS A 353 1.00 18.06 21.52
CA LYS A 353 0.87 19.14 22.52
C LYS A 353 -0.58 19.46 22.85
N SER A 354 -1.50 19.46 21.89
CA SER A 354 -2.93 19.72 22.12
C SER A 354 -3.56 18.67 23.03
N LYS A 355 -3.22 17.38 22.85
CA LYS A 355 -3.69 16.28 23.73
C LYS A 355 -3.14 16.35 25.16
N LEU A 356 -1.97 16.91 25.36
CA LEU A 356 -1.41 17.14 26.72
C LEU A 356 -2.12 18.28 27.41
N ALA A 357 -2.50 19.35 26.71
CA ALA A 357 -3.26 20.46 27.26
C ALA A 357 -4.69 20.04 27.69
N GLU A 358 -5.37 19.18 26.91
CA GLU A 358 -6.71 18.63 27.21
C GLU A 358 -6.72 17.68 28.46
N LYS A 359 -5.58 17.10 28.83
CA LYS A 359 -5.47 16.25 30.05
C LYS A 359 -5.08 16.99 31.30
N THR A 360 -4.69 18.24 31.21
CA THR A 360 -4.28 19.11 32.31
C THR A 360 -5.36 20.11 32.73
N LEU A 361 -6.48 20.17 32.01
CA LEU A 361 -7.74 20.84 32.35
C LEU A 361 -8.78 19.81 32.79
#